data_29b6954f7268c784fd8e59a101aa56ae
#
_entry.id   29b6954f7268c784fd8e59a101aa56ae
#
_cell.length_a   1.000
_cell.length_b   1.000
_cell.length_c   1.000
_cell.angle_alpha   90.00
_cell.angle_beta   90.00
_cell.angle_gamma   90.00
#
_symmetry.space_group_name_H-M   'P 1'
#
loop_
_entity.id
_entity.type
_entity.pdbx_description
1 polymer ?
#
loop_
_entity_poly.entity_id
_entity_poly.type
_entity_poly.pdbx_seq_one_letter_code
_entity_poly.pdbx_strand_id
1 'polypeptide(L)'
;MFVAQFLASLGFSTIFPFLPNYVEFLGVRTGGSTVFWVSAVFSVQAVAMMIAAPFWGAMADRYGRKLMVQRSLFGGAVVILLMAFARSAEELTLLRLIQGLITGVVSASSSLVASVTPRERLGYAMGLMQTASWSGVSIGPMIGGVLEYFFGYRIAFVVTAVLLLIGGVLVLLRVEENFTRAKSVPRGFRGVFKSWWQVLRVPGVPLAYLLRFTAWLGRTMLVPFLPLFVAVIAVRQELAGIYTGLAIGLASAAGTFSGVVLGRLTDRVGEKPVLVISALATAVFYLPMTFVTEVWQLVVLNTLVGLSVGGVLPAISAMLARRTDPSEAGTVYGLDTSIGSASRALAPLVAGAIVTLTSTPGVTEYRYVFLGSGVLFLIVTLLGAWRLPKPQEKSPEQPTHE
;
A
#
# COMPACT_ATOMS: atom_id res chain seq x y z
N MET A 1 -3.56 -13.12 -16.49
CA MET A 1 -3.76 -12.18 -15.35
C MET A 1 -2.45 -11.79 -14.66
N PHE A 2 -1.51 -12.71 -14.37
CA PHE A 2 -0.24 -12.40 -13.69
C PHE A 2 0.51 -11.22 -14.32
N VAL A 3 0.78 -11.27 -15.64
CA VAL A 3 1.52 -10.21 -16.35
C VAL A 3 0.78 -8.87 -16.29
N ALA A 4 -0.52 -8.86 -16.47
CA ALA A 4 -1.31 -7.62 -16.39
C ALA A 4 -1.26 -7.00 -14.99
N GLN A 5 -1.35 -7.81 -13.93
CA GLN A 5 -1.21 -7.37 -12.54
C GLN A 5 0.20 -6.84 -12.24
N PHE A 6 1.24 -7.53 -12.73
CA PHE A 6 2.62 -7.09 -12.60
C PHE A 6 2.82 -5.73 -13.27
N LEU A 7 2.40 -5.57 -14.54
CA LEU A 7 2.51 -4.32 -15.29
C LEU A 7 1.74 -3.17 -14.61
N ALA A 8 0.54 -3.46 -14.08
CA ALA A 8 -0.22 -2.48 -13.34
C ALA A 8 0.49 -2.02 -12.07
N SER A 9 0.99 -2.95 -11.27
CA SER A 9 1.68 -2.64 -10.02
C SER A 9 3.02 -1.94 -10.28
N LEU A 10 3.75 -2.38 -11.30
CA LEU A 10 4.98 -1.76 -11.77
C LEU A 10 4.70 -0.30 -12.20
N GLY A 11 3.72 -0.08 -13.08
CA GLY A 11 3.38 1.23 -13.59
C GLY A 11 2.94 2.19 -12.47
N PHE A 12 2.01 1.79 -11.61
CA PHE A 12 1.56 2.66 -10.53
C PHE A 12 2.66 3.00 -9.52
N SER A 13 3.60 2.08 -9.26
CA SER A 13 4.69 2.32 -8.32
C SER A 13 5.87 3.09 -8.90
N THR A 14 6.03 3.11 -10.23
CA THR A 14 7.03 3.90 -10.96
C THR A 14 6.98 5.39 -10.62
N ILE A 15 5.80 5.91 -10.30
CA ILE A 15 5.57 7.35 -10.06
C ILE A 15 6.04 7.77 -8.65
N PHE A 16 6.05 6.88 -7.66
CA PHE A 16 6.28 7.23 -6.26
C PHE A 16 7.61 7.96 -5.98
N PRO A 17 8.75 7.60 -6.58
CA PRO A 17 10.03 8.24 -6.26
C PRO A 17 10.13 9.72 -6.64
N PHE A 18 9.40 10.14 -7.65
CA PHE A 18 9.53 11.49 -8.20
C PHE A 18 8.26 12.35 -8.07
N LEU A 19 7.14 11.78 -7.65
CA LEU A 19 5.87 12.50 -7.58
C LEU A 19 5.92 13.75 -6.67
N PRO A 20 6.56 13.73 -5.49
CA PRO A 20 6.72 14.92 -4.67
C PRO A 20 7.59 15.99 -5.34
N ASN A 21 8.70 15.60 -5.95
CA ASN A 21 9.57 16.52 -6.69
C ASN A 21 8.86 17.10 -7.93
N TYR A 22 7.96 16.32 -8.53
CA TYR A 22 7.13 16.80 -9.63
C TYR A 22 6.11 17.86 -9.17
N VAL A 23 5.57 17.74 -7.96
CA VAL A 23 4.73 18.80 -7.34
C VAL A 23 5.52 20.10 -7.18
N GLU A 24 6.76 20.01 -6.69
CA GLU A 24 7.66 21.18 -6.59
C GLU A 24 7.97 21.78 -7.96
N PHE A 25 8.28 20.95 -8.95
CA PHE A 25 8.57 21.37 -10.33
C PHE A 25 7.39 22.08 -10.98
N LEU A 26 6.16 21.62 -10.75
CA LEU A 26 4.96 22.25 -11.30
C LEU A 26 4.61 23.59 -10.64
N GLY A 27 5.00 23.76 -9.39
CA GLY A 27 4.65 24.92 -8.58
C GLY A 27 3.16 24.97 -8.17
N VAL A 28 2.86 25.92 -7.31
CA VAL A 28 1.53 26.15 -6.73
C VAL A 28 0.97 27.48 -7.25
N ARG A 29 -0.27 27.50 -7.75
CA ARG A 29 -0.91 28.71 -8.30
C ARG A 29 -1.87 29.37 -7.31
N THR A 30 -2.62 28.59 -6.55
CA THR A 30 -3.70 29.11 -5.68
C THR A 30 -3.24 29.47 -4.27
N GLY A 31 -1.96 29.26 -3.95
CA GLY A 31 -1.42 29.44 -2.61
C GLY A 31 -1.38 28.15 -1.79
N GLY A 32 -0.83 28.25 -0.58
CA GLY A 32 -0.52 27.09 0.25
C GLY A 32 0.94 26.65 0.10
N SER A 33 1.43 25.85 1.06
CA SER A 33 2.80 25.34 1.02
C SER A 33 2.91 24.15 0.06
N THR A 34 4.08 23.94 -0.53
CA THR A 34 4.39 22.75 -1.34
C THR A 34 4.14 21.47 -0.55
N VAL A 35 4.47 21.46 0.75
CA VAL A 35 4.22 20.34 1.67
C VAL A 35 2.73 19.98 1.74
N PHE A 36 1.84 21.00 1.79
CA PHE A 36 0.39 20.77 1.75
C PHE A 36 -0.02 20.07 0.45
N TRP A 37 0.43 20.57 -0.70
CA TRP A 37 0.05 19.99 -2.00
C TRP A 37 0.66 18.61 -2.22
N VAL A 38 1.89 18.36 -1.77
CA VAL A 38 2.48 17.00 -1.76
C VAL A 38 1.60 16.06 -0.93
N SER A 39 1.20 16.45 0.27
CA SER A 39 0.31 15.65 1.11
C SER A 39 -1.05 15.43 0.44
N ALA A 40 -1.63 16.46 -0.15
CA ALA A 40 -2.93 16.43 -0.82
C ALA A 40 -2.94 15.46 -2.01
N VAL A 41 -1.92 15.48 -2.86
CA VAL A 41 -1.77 14.59 -4.03
C VAL A 41 -1.86 13.10 -3.66
N PHE A 42 -1.29 12.70 -2.52
CA PHE A 42 -1.37 11.32 -2.03
C PHE A 42 -2.70 11.03 -1.32
N SER A 43 -3.13 11.93 -0.43
CA SER A 43 -4.32 11.73 0.40
C SER A 43 -5.60 11.72 -0.40
N VAL A 44 -5.76 12.66 -1.32
CA VAL A 44 -6.97 12.81 -2.15
C VAL A 44 -7.22 11.56 -2.99
N GLN A 45 -6.16 10.97 -3.56
CA GLN A 45 -6.28 9.70 -4.29
C GLN A 45 -6.78 8.57 -3.40
N ALA A 46 -6.22 8.44 -2.18
CA ALA A 46 -6.59 7.38 -1.26
C ALA A 46 -8.03 7.52 -0.75
N VAL A 47 -8.47 8.75 -0.45
CA VAL A 47 -9.86 9.06 -0.08
C VAL A 47 -10.81 8.73 -1.24
N ALA A 48 -10.48 9.17 -2.45
CA ALA A 48 -11.28 8.90 -3.63
C ALA A 48 -11.45 7.39 -3.89
N MET A 49 -10.35 6.63 -3.77
CA MET A 49 -10.37 5.18 -3.92
C MET A 49 -11.20 4.50 -2.82
N MET A 50 -11.11 4.97 -1.57
CA MET A 50 -11.91 4.47 -0.45
C MET A 50 -13.42 4.63 -0.72
N ILE A 51 -13.83 5.78 -1.24
CA ILE A 51 -15.24 6.09 -1.55
C ILE A 51 -15.71 5.28 -2.76
N ALA A 52 -14.87 5.16 -3.80
CA ALA A 52 -15.25 4.51 -5.05
C ALA A 52 -15.24 2.97 -4.97
N ALA A 53 -14.45 2.38 -4.07
CA ALA A 53 -14.27 0.93 -4.00
C ALA A 53 -15.59 0.13 -3.83
N PRO A 54 -16.52 0.49 -2.92
CA PRO A 54 -17.80 -0.21 -2.78
C PRO A 54 -18.68 -0.12 -4.03
N PHE A 55 -18.68 1.05 -4.67
CA PHE A 55 -19.42 1.27 -5.91
C PHE A 55 -18.91 0.36 -7.03
N TRP A 56 -17.61 0.30 -7.23
CA TRP A 56 -17.02 -0.56 -8.27
C TRP A 56 -17.13 -2.05 -7.96
N GLY A 57 -17.16 -2.43 -6.68
CA GLY A 57 -17.49 -3.81 -6.26
C GLY A 57 -18.89 -4.21 -6.71
N ALA A 58 -19.89 -3.38 -6.45
CA ALA A 58 -21.26 -3.63 -6.89
C ALA A 58 -21.39 -3.65 -8.44
N MET A 59 -20.64 -2.80 -9.13
CA MET A 59 -20.59 -2.79 -10.60
C MET A 59 -19.93 -4.06 -11.15
N ALA A 60 -18.91 -4.60 -10.48
CA ALA A 60 -18.27 -5.85 -10.85
C ALA A 60 -19.26 -7.04 -10.80
N ASP A 61 -20.10 -7.10 -9.78
CA ASP A 61 -21.14 -8.13 -9.65
C ASP A 61 -22.26 -7.99 -10.67
N ARG A 62 -22.48 -6.79 -11.22
CA ARG A 62 -23.54 -6.52 -12.20
C ARG A 62 -23.10 -6.64 -13.65
N TYR A 63 -21.89 -6.20 -13.98
CA TYR A 63 -21.41 -6.07 -15.36
C TYR A 63 -20.20 -6.96 -15.68
N GLY A 64 -19.67 -7.69 -14.70
CA GLY A 64 -18.51 -8.56 -14.84
C GLY A 64 -17.22 -7.93 -14.31
N ARG A 65 -16.33 -8.81 -13.88
CA ARG A 65 -15.07 -8.43 -13.23
C ARG A 65 -13.98 -8.08 -14.24
N LYS A 66 -13.97 -8.73 -15.42
CA LYS A 66 -13.08 -8.40 -16.54
C LYS A 66 -13.23 -6.94 -16.95
N LEU A 67 -14.48 -6.47 -17.12
CA LEU A 67 -14.76 -5.07 -17.46
C LEU A 67 -14.22 -4.10 -16.40
N MET A 68 -14.31 -4.46 -15.11
CA MET A 68 -13.77 -3.62 -14.04
C MET A 68 -12.24 -3.54 -14.05
N VAL A 69 -11.55 -4.64 -14.40
CA VAL A 69 -10.09 -4.63 -14.60
C VAL A 69 -9.72 -3.74 -15.79
N GLN A 70 -10.40 -3.91 -16.92
CA GLN A 70 -10.17 -3.11 -18.13
C GLN A 70 -10.39 -1.62 -17.90
N ARG A 71 -11.51 -1.24 -17.26
CA ARG A 71 -11.78 0.14 -16.85
C ARG A 71 -10.62 0.72 -16.01
N SER A 72 -10.15 -0.03 -15.02
CA SER A 72 -9.08 0.42 -14.13
C SER A 72 -7.75 0.59 -14.86
N LEU A 73 -7.43 -0.27 -15.83
CA LEU A 73 -6.20 -0.21 -16.61
C LEU A 73 -6.27 0.90 -17.67
N PHE A 74 -7.29 0.91 -18.51
CA PHE A 74 -7.44 1.93 -19.56
C PHE A 74 -7.72 3.32 -18.99
N GLY A 75 -8.64 3.42 -18.02
CA GLY A 75 -8.93 4.69 -17.36
C GLY A 75 -7.73 5.20 -16.57
N GLY A 76 -7.00 4.31 -15.87
CA GLY A 76 -5.75 4.63 -15.20
C GLY A 76 -4.68 5.13 -16.17
N ALA A 77 -4.52 4.48 -17.32
CA ALA A 77 -3.58 4.89 -18.36
C ALA A 77 -3.88 6.30 -18.89
N VAL A 78 -5.14 6.58 -19.20
CA VAL A 78 -5.56 7.91 -19.68
C VAL A 78 -5.27 8.99 -18.63
N VAL A 79 -5.67 8.78 -17.38
CA VAL A 79 -5.47 9.78 -16.33
C VAL A 79 -3.98 9.99 -16.04
N ILE A 80 -3.17 8.93 -16.02
CA ILE A 80 -1.72 9.04 -15.83
C ILE A 80 -1.06 9.76 -17.01
N LEU A 81 -1.51 9.49 -18.23
CA LEU A 81 -1.05 10.24 -19.39
C LEU A 81 -1.37 11.74 -19.27
N LEU A 82 -2.56 12.09 -18.79
CA LEU A 82 -2.94 13.49 -18.55
C LEU A 82 -2.07 14.15 -17.47
N MET A 83 -1.60 13.39 -16.45
CA MET A 83 -0.67 13.92 -15.44
C MET A 83 0.66 14.37 -16.04
N ALA A 84 1.13 13.76 -17.15
CA ALA A 84 2.32 14.22 -17.87
C ALA A 84 2.19 15.67 -18.39
N PHE A 85 0.97 16.13 -18.60
CA PHE A 85 0.67 17.46 -19.13
C PHE A 85 0.15 18.43 -18.06
N ALA A 86 0.10 18.04 -16.80
CA ALA A 86 -0.27 18.92 -15.70
C ALA A 86 0.63 20.17 -15.68
N ARG A 87 0.04 21.30 -15.33
CA ARG A 87 0.70 22.62 -15.32
C ARG A 87 0.81 23.24 -13.94
N SER A 88 0.21 22.60 -12.93
CA SER A 88 0.26 23.03 -11.52
C SER A 88 -0.01 21.86 -10.57
N ALA A 89 0.33 22.07 -9.31
CA ALA A 89 0.08 21.10 -8.23
C ALA A 89 -1.42 20.82 -8.05
N GLU A 90 -2.26 21.83 -8.27
CA GLU A 90 -3.72 21.74 -8.18
C GLU A 90 -4.30 20.84 -9.28
N GLU A 91 -3.85 21.04 -10.54
CA GLU A 91 -4.27 20.18 -11.66
C GLU A 91 -3.83 18.73 -11.43
N LEU A 92 -2.60 18.52 -10.94
CA LEU A 92 -2.11 17.19 -10.59
C LEU A 92 -2.96 16.55 -9.48
N THR A 93 -3.34 17.33 -8.45
CA THR A 93 -4.19 16.86 -7.35
C THR A 93 -5.57 16.46 -7.84
N LEU A 94 -6.16 17.24 -8.75
CA LEU A 94 -7.44 16.90 -9.38
C LEU A 94 -7.34 15.61 -10.21
N LEU A 95 -6.28 15.44 -10.97
CA LEU A 95 -6.06 14.21 -11.74
C LEU A 95 -5.84 13.01 -10.81
N ARG A 96 -5.19 13.18 -9.66
CA ARG A 96 -5.05 12.15 -8.62
C ARG A 96 -6.39 11.78 -7.98
N LEU A 97 -7.28 12.76 -7.77
CA LEU A 97 -8.66 12.50 -7.35
C LEU A 97 -9.37 11.61 -8.37
N ILE A 98 -9.34 12.00 -9.63
CA ILE A 98 -9.96 11.23 -10.74
C ILE A 98 -9.35 9.84 -10.84
N GLN A 99 -8.03 9.72 -10.72
CA GLN A 99 -7.34 8.44 -10.66
C GLN A 99 -7.88 7.56 -9.53
N GLY A 100 -8.01 8.10 -8.33
CA GLY A 100 -8.54 7.36 -7.17
C GLY A 100 -9.98 6.87 -7.41
N LEU A 101 -10.81 7.70 -8.05
CA LEU A 101 -12.19 7.31 -8.41
C LEU A 101 -12.25 6.20 -9.46
N ILE A 102 -11.33 6.19 -10.42
CA ILE A 102 -11.36 5.24 -11.54
C ILE A 102 -10.61 3.94 -11.22
N THR A 103 -9.49 3.99 -10.50
CA THR A 103 -8.60 2.83 -10.31
C THR A 103 -9.10 1.86 -9.24
N GLY A 104 -8.48 0.71 -9.16
CA GLY A 104 -8.83 -0.39 -8.27
C GLY A 104 -8.42 -1.73 -8.87
N VAL A 105 -7.30 -1.72 -9.65
CA VAL A 105 -6.84 -2.89 -10.43
C VAL A 105 -6.62 -4.10 -9.55
N VAL A 106 -5.97 -3.95 -8.39
CA VAL A 106 -5.61 -5.08 -7.52
C VAL A 106 -6.83 -5.84 -7.03
N SER A 107 -7.84 -5.12 -6.53
CA SER A 107 -9.08 -5.74 -6.04
C SER A 107 -9.91 -6.36 -7.17
N ALA A 108 -10.02 -5.67 -8.30
CA ALA A 108 -10.75 -6.18 -9.47
C ALA A 108 -10.08 -7.42 -10.06
N SER A 109 -8.75 -7.42 -10.18
CA SER A 109 -7.96 -8.56 -10.68
C SER A 109 -8.06 -9.78 -9.75
N SER A 110 -7.93 -9.55 -8.44
CA SER A 110 -8.08 -10.63 -7.45
C SER A 110 -9.48 -11.23 -7.47
N SER A 111 -10.51 -10.39 -7.57
CA SER A 111 -11.91 -10.84 -7.70
C SER A 111 -12.14 -11.64 -8.99
N LEU A 112 -11.57 -11.21 -10.12
CA LEU A 112 -11.66 -11.94 -11.39
C LEU A 112 -10.98 -13.30 -11.30
N VAL A 113 -9.73 -13.35 -10.80
CA VAL A 113 -9.00 -14.61 -10.63
C VAL A 113 -9.75 -15.58 -9.69
N ALA A 114 -10.28 -15.05 -8.59
CA ALA A 114 -11.06 -15.85 -7.65
C ALA A 114 -12.33 -16.47 -8.28
N SER A 115 -12.93 -15.79 -9.28
CA SER A 115 -14.15 -16.28 -9.92
C SER A 115 -13.94 -17.34 -10.99
N VAL A 116 -12.77 -17.37 -11.62
CA VAL A 116 -12.45 -18.29 -12.72
C VAL A 116 -11.54 -19.45 -12.28
N THR A 117 -11.04 -19.42 -11.04
CA THR A 117 -10.12 -20.45 -10.53
C THR A 117 -10.87 -21.51 -9.72
N PRO A 118 -10.67 -22.82 -9.97
CA PRO A 118 -11.19 -23.89 -9.12
C PRO A 118 -10.75 -23.75 -7.67
N ARG A 119 -11.60 -24.13 -6.72
CA ARG A 119 -11.35 -23.96 -5.27
C ARG A 119 -10.04 -24.60 -4.80
N GLU A 120 -9.67 -25.73 -5.37
CA GLU A 120 -8.46 -26.50 -5.03
C GLU A 120 -7.17 -25.75 -5.39
N ARG A 121 -7.22 -24.83 -6.37
CA ARG A 121 -6.08 -24.06 -6.87
C ARG A 121 -6.14 -22.57 -6.52
N LEU A 122 -7.19 -22.17 -5.82
CA LEU A 122 -7.42 -20.74 -5.51
C LEU A 122 -6.26 -20.12 -4.72
N GLY A 123 -5.75 -20.82 -3.73
CA GLY A 123 -4.59 -20.35 -2.93
C GLY A 123 -3.35 -20.10 -3.78
N TYR A 124 -3.04 -21.03 -4.69
CA TYR A 124 -1.90 -20.87 -5.61
C TYR A 124 -2.11 -19.67 -6.57
N ALA A 125 -3.30 -19.55 -7.15
CA ALA A 125 -3.59 -18.45 -8.07
C ALA A 125 -3.52 -17.07 -7.37
N MET A 126 -4.04 -16.96 -6.16
CA MET A 126 -3.96 -15.74 -5.35
C MET A 126 -2.52 -15.44 -4.92
N GLY A 127 -1.73 -16.46 -4.61
CA GLY A 127 -0.29 -16.33 -4.35
C GLY A 127 0.47 -15.77 -5.54
N LEU A 128 0.20 -16.26 -6.76
CA LEU A 128 0.77 -15.70 -7.99
C LEU A 128 0.38 -14.22 -8.21
N MET A 129 -0.89 -13.86 -7.97
CA MET A 129 -1.36 -12.48 -8.08
C MET A 129 -0.65 -11.57 -7.08
N GLN A 130 -0.43 -12.05 -5.86
CA GLN A 130 0.29 -11.32 -4.84
C GLN A 130 1.77 -11.16 -5.22
N THR A 131 2.42 -12.20 -5.72
CA THR A 131 3.81 -12.15 -6.23
C THR A 131 3.93 -11.14 -7.37
N ALA A 132 3.00 -11.12 -8.33
CA ALA A 132 2.96 -10.12 -9.40
C ALA A 132 2.88 -8.70 -8.84
N SER A 133 1.99 -8.47 -7.85
CA SER A 133 1.82 -7.16 -7.22
C SER A 133 3.09 -6.70 -6.51
N TRP A 134 3.67 -7.54 -5.66
CA TRP A 134 4.86 -7.18 -4.88
C TRP A 134 6.11 -7.00 -5.75
N SER A 135 6.29 -7.85 -6.77
CA SER A 135 7.40 -7.68 -7.72
C SER A 135 7.30 -6.35 -8.47
N GLY A 136 6.09 -5.98 -8.92
CA GLY A 136 5.86 -4.69 -9.57
C GLY A 136 6.15 -3.51 -8.64
N VAL A 137 5.69 -3.57 -7.38
CA VAL A 137 5.92 -2.53 -6.37
C VAL A 137 7.41 -2.41 -6.00
N SER A 138 8.17 -3.50 -6.06
CA SER A 138 9.61 -3.48 -5.75
C SER A 138 10.44 -2.91 -6.90
N ILE A 139 10.13 -3.29 -8.14
CA ILE A 139 10.90 -2.91 -9.34
C ILE A 139 10.48 -1.51 -9.84
N GLY A 140 9.21 -1.17 -9.73
CA GLY A 140 8.66 0.08 -10.29
C GLY A 140 9.38 1.34 -9.83
N PRO A 141 9.61 1.56 -8.54
CA PRO A 141 10.33 2.74 -8.06
C PRO A 141 11.76 2.86 -8.60
N MET A 142 12.46 1.72 -8.77
CA MET A 142 13.81 1.72 -9.34
C MET A 142 13.78 2.18 -10.80
N ILE A 143 12.85 1.64 -11.60
CA ILE A 143 12.63 2.07 -12.99
C ILE A 143 12.20 3.54 -13.02
N GLY A 144 11.31 3.96 -12.12
CA GLY A 144 10.82 5.34 -12.04
C GLY A 144 11.91 6.36 -11.83
N GLY A 145 12.83 6.10 -10.90
CA GLY A 145 13.98 6.97 -10.67
C GLY A 145 14.94 7.04 -11.86
N VAL A 146 15.16 5.91 -12.56
CA VAL A 146 15.98 5.89 -13.78
C VAL A 146 15.30 6.65 -14.93
N LEU A 147 14.01 6.44 -15.13
CA LEU A 147 13.26 7.16 -16.19
C LEU A 147 13.24 8.67 -15.93
N GLU A 148 13.03 9.07 -14.69
CA GLU A 148 13.05 10.49 -14.30
C GLU A 148 14.41 11.11 -14.59
N TYR A 149 15.51 10.45 -14.22
CA TYR A 149 16.86 10.96 -14.42
C TYR A 149 17.21 11.15 -15.90
N PHE A 150 16.94 10.14 -16.77
CA PHE A 150 17.34 10.19 -18.17
C PHE A 150 16.36 10.94 -19.07
N PHE A 151 15.05 10.91 -18.75
CA PHE A 151 14.00 11.39 -19.66
C PHE A 151 13.08 12.44 -19.02
N GLY A 152 13.25 12.73 -17.73
CA GLY A 152 12.44 13.67 -16.97
C GLY A 152 11.05 13.14 -16.59
N TYR A 153 10.35 13.91 -15.76
CA TYR A 153 9.07 13.51 -15.15
C TYR A 153 8.01 13.12 -16.17
N ARG A 154 7.84 13.90 -17.24
CA ARG A 154 6.76 13.69 -18.20
C ARG A 154 6.84 12.37 -18.93
N ILE A 155 8.05 11.98 -19.33
CA ILE A 155 8.27 10.70 -20.02
C ILE A 155 8.01 9.52 -19.08
N ALA A 156 8.36 9.64 -17.80
CA ALA A 156 8.07 8.61 -16.81
C ALA A 156 6.56 8.36 -16.67
N PHE A 157 5.72 9.42 -16.70
CA PHE A 157 4.26 9.26 -16.74
C PHE A 157 3.78 8.60 -18.05
N VAL A 158 4.34 8.99 -19.20
CA VAL A 158 4.00 8.38 -20.50
C VAL A 158 4.33 6.88 -20.50
N VAL A 159 5.54 6.49 -20.06
CA VAL A 159 5.92 5.08 -19.95
C VAL A 159 4.97 4.32 -19.03
N THR A 160 4.61 4.90 -17.88
CA THR A 160 3.64 4.31 -16.98
C THR A 160 2.28 4.10 -17.65
N ALA A 161 1.79 5.09 -18.40
CA ALA A 161 0.53 4.97 -19.14
C ALA A 161 0.58 3.86 -20.19
N VAL A 162 1.70 3.73 -20.91
CA VAL A 162 1.91 2.65 -21.88
C VAL A 162 1.92 1.27 -21.22
N LEU A 163 2.58 1.11 -20.07
CA LEU A 163 2.56 -0.15 -19.32
C LEU A 163 1.14 -0.56 -18.91
N LEU A 164 0.33 0.40 -18.46
CA LEU A 164 -1.08 0.14 -18.13
C LEU A 164 -1.91 -0.20 -19.36
N LEU A 165 -1.69 0.47 -20.49
CA LEU A 165 -2.35 0.15 -21.77
C LEU A 165 -2.00 -1.26 -22.22
N ILE A 166 -0.73 -1.65 -22.19
CA ILE A 166 -0.30 -3.02 -22.52
C ILE A 166 -1.00 -4.04 -21.59
N GLY A 167 -1.04 -3.77 -20.28
CA GLY A 167 -1.77 -4.59 -19.33
C GLY A 167 -3.26 -4.71 -19.65
N GLY A 168 -3.89 -3.59 -20.03
CA GLY A 168 -5.30 -3.54 -20.44
C GLY A 168 -5.58 -4.35 -21.73
N VAL A 169 -4.73 -4.21 -22.73
CA VAL A 169 -4.82 -4.96 -24.00
C VAL A 169 -4.62 -6.46 -23.76
N LEU A 170 -3.65 -6.85 -22.93
CA LEU A 170 -3.46 -8.25 -22.56
C LEU A 170 -4.71 -8.86 -21.89
N VAL A 171 -5.35 -8.12 -20.99
CA VAL A 171 -6.60 -8.56 -20.36
C VAL A 171 -7.73 -8.65 -21.39
N LEU A 172 -7.81 -7.68 -22.30
CA LEU A 172 -8.83 -7.67 -23.36
C LEU A 172 -8.74 -8.90 -24.25
N LEU A 173 -7.53 -9.23 -24.71
CA LEU A 173 -7.29 -10.25 -25.73
C LEU A 173 -7.14 -11.68 -25.18
N ARG A 174 -6.64 -11.83 -23.94
CA ARG A 174 -6.20 -13.13 -23.41
C ARG A 174 -6.98 -13.63 -22.21
N VAL A 175 -7.84 -12.80 -21.62
CA VAL A 175 -8.61 -13.21 -20.44
C VAL A 175 -10.05 -13.38 -20.84
N GLU A 176 -10.59 -14.56 -20.59
CA GLU A 176 -12.02 -14.88 -20.77
C GLU A 176 -12.70 -14.90 -19.41
N GLU A 177 -13.92 -14.41 -19.34
CA GLU A 177 -14.77 -14.46 -18.17
C GLU A 177 -16.14 -15.01 -18.58
N ASN A 178 -16.49 -16.18 -18.04
CA ASN A 178 -17.85 -16.71 -18.15
C ASN A 178 -18.71 -16.04 -17.06
N PHE A 179 -19.17 -14.83 -17.35
CA PHE A 179 -19.93 -14.04 -16.38
C PHE A 179 -21.37 -14.56 -16.26
N THR A 180 -21.71 -15.01 -15.07
CA THR A 180 -23.08 -15.27 -14.66
C THR A 180 -23.52 -14.22 -13.66
N ARG A 181 -24.56 -13.46 -14.00
CA ARG A 181 -25.06 -12.38 -13.14
C ARG A 181 -25.50 -12.93 -11.78
N ALA A 182 -24.93 -12.40 -10.70
CA ALA A 182 -25.34 -12.80 -9.35
C ALA A 182 -26.80 -12.41 -9.09
N LYS A 183 -27.59 -13.38 -8.63
CA LYS A 183 -29.00 -13.16 -8.24
C LYS A 183 -29.15 -12.40 -6.91
N SER A 184 -28.08 -12.18 -6.17
CA SER A 184 -28.11 -11.53 -4.86
C SER A 184 -28.10 -10.01 -4.99
N VAL A 185 -29.10 -9.38 -4.43
CA VAL A 185 -29.15 -7.92 -4.24
C VAL A 185 -27.99 -7.51 -3.34
N PRO A 186 -27.18 -6.50 -3.71
CA PRO A 186 -26.14 -5.97 -2.83
C PRO A 186 -26.80 -5.56 -1.51
N ARG A 187 -26.25 -6.02 -0.38
CA ARG A 187 -26.62 -5.47 0.92
C ARG A 187 -26.37 -3.98 0.87
N GLY A 188 -27.41 -3.15 0.99
CA GLY A 188 -27.25 -1.70 0.97
C GLY A 188 -26.26 -1.23 2.04
N PHE A 189 -25.73 -0.02 1.93
CA PHE A 189 -24.73 0.56 2.82
C PHE A 189 -24.98 0.27 4.32
N ARG A 190 -26.22 0.32 4.77
CA ARG A 190 -26.62 0.00 6.15
C ARG A 190 -26.32 -1.47 6.54
N GLY A 191 -26.45 -2.41 5.61
CA GLY A 191 -26.13 -3.81 5.85
C GLY A 191 -24.63 -4.05 6.03
N VAL A 192 -23.79 -3.37 5.26
CA VAL A 192 -22.33 -3.42 5.38
C VAL A 192 -21.87 -2.87 6.74
N PHE A 193 -22.36 -1.70 7.14
CA PHE A 193 -22.03 -1.12 8.45
C PHE A 193 -22.47 -2.00 9.62
N LYS A 194 -23.65 -2.64 9.52
CA LYS A 194 -24.13 -3.56 10.55
C LYS A 194 -23.20 -4.78 10.66
N SER A 195 -22.78 -5.36 9.53
CA SER A 195 -21.83 -6.48 9.52
C SER A 195 -20.46 -6.10 10.08
N TRP A 196 -19.95 -4.91 9.74
CA TRP A 196 -18.70 -4.39 10.31
C TRP A 196 -18.78 -4.21 11.83
N TRP A 197 -19.91 -3.69 12.32
CA TRP A 197 -20.13 -3.52 13.75
C TRP A 197 -20.18 -4.85 14.50
N GLN A 198 -20.74 -5.91 13.88
CA GLN A 198 -20.72 -7.25 14.45
C GLN A 198 -19.31 -7.80 14.59
N VAL A 199 -18.51 -7.70 13.54
CA VAL A 199 -17.09 -8.13 13.54
C VAL A 199 -16.27 -7.35 14.57
N LEU A 200 -16.49 -6.05 14.70
CA LEU A 200 -15.81 -5.21 15.70
C LEU A 200 -16.18 -5.53 17.16
N ARG A 201 -17.28 -6.25 17.41
CA ARG A 201 -17.64 -6.72 18.76
C ARG A 201 -16.90 -7.98 19.18
N VAL A 202 -16.25 -8.67 18.26
CA VAL A 202 -15.48 -9.88 18.59
C VAL A 202 -14.26 -9.48 19.42
N PRO A 203 -14.04 -10.10 20.60
CA PRO A 203 -12.91 -9.76 21.47
C PRO A 203 -11.55 -9.89 20.75
N GLY A 204 -10.74 -8.81 20.83
CA GLY A 204 -9.42 -8.74 20.22
C GLY A 204 -9.40 -8.29 18.76
N VAL A 205 -10.50 -8.31 18.04
CA VAL A 205 -10.60 -7.80 16.65
C VAL A 205 -10.40 -6.27 16.59
N PRO A 206 -11.00 -5.45 17.45
CA PRO A 206 -10.71 -4.01 17.47
C PRO A 206 -9.23 -3.69 17.69
N LEU A 207 -8.57 -4.44 18.58
CA LEU A 207 -7.13 -4.29 18.81
C LEU A 207 -6.33 -4.65 17.55
N ALA A 208 -6.68 -5.73 16.85
CA ALA A 208 -6.03 -6.11 15.61
C ALA A 208 -6.11 -5.00 14.55
N TYR A 209 -7.28 -4.42 14.39
CA TYR A 209 -7.47 -3.32 13.43
C TYR A 209 -6.78 -2.03 13.88
N LEU A 210 -6.73 -1.73 15.17
CA LEU A 210 -5.95 -0.60 15.69
C LEU A 210 -4.46 -0.78 15.39
N LEU A 211 -3.89 -1.96 15.68
CA LEU A 211 -2.50 -2.29 15.37
C LEU A 211 -2.22 -2.16 13.87
N ARG A 212 -3.14 -2.65 13.04
CA ARG A 212 -3.06 -2.56 11.59
C ARG A 212 -3.10 -1.13 11.07
N PHE A 213 -4.04 -0.33 11.57
CA PHE A 213 -4.14 1.08 11.24
C PHE A 213 -2.85 1.82 11.58
N THR A 214 -2.36 1.65 12.80
CA THR A 214 -1.14 2.31 13.30
C THR A 214 0.09 1.88 12.49
N ALA A 215 0.24 0.59 12.18
CA ALA A 215 1.35 0.09 11.36
C ALA A 215 1.31 0.62 9.92
N TRP A 216 0.12 0.65 9.29
CA TRP A 216 -0.05 1.25 7.96
C TRP A 216 0.22 2.75 7.98
N LEU A 217 -0.26 3.45 9.02
CA LEU A 217 -0.04 4.89 9.18
C LEU A 217 1.47 5.18 9.23
N GLY A 218 2.21 4.53 10.15
CA GLY A 218 3.66 4.73 10.30
C GLY A 218 4.45 4.39 9.02
N ARG A 219 4.07 3.33 8.32
CA ARG A 219 4.72 2.95 7.06
C ARG A 219 4.46 3.96 5.94
N THR A 220 3.24 4.47 5.83
CA THR A 220 2.82 5.29 4.69
C THR A 220 3.20 6.76 4.85
N MET A 221 3.44 7.24 6.07
CA MET A 221 3.84 8.63 6.34
C MET A 221 5.11 9.04 5.58
N LEU A 222 6.03 8.11 5.37
CA LEU A 222 7.30 8.36 4.69
C LEU A 222 7.18 8.50 3.18
N VAL A 223 6.19 7.87 2.56
CA VAL A 223 6.08 7.77 1.10
C VAL A 223 6.17 9.12 0.39
N PRO A 224 5.44 10.18 0.81
CA PRO A 224 5.52 11.49 0.16
C PRO A 224 6.76 12.30 0.51
N PHE A 225 7.43 12.03 1.63
CA PHE A 225 8.52 12.88 2.13
C PHE A 225 9.91 12.27 1.95
N LEU A 226 10.02 10.96 1.73
CA LEU A 226 11.28 10.29 1.46
C LEU A 226 12.01 10.85 0.22
N PRO A 227 11.34 11.09 -0.93
CA PRO A 227 11.98 11.70 -2.10
C PRO A 227 12.53 13.10 -1.82
N LEU A 228 11.76 13.92 -1.10
CA LEU A 228 12.16 15.29 -0.73
C LEU A 228 13.37 15.27 0.23
N PHE A 229 13.36 14.37 1.21
CA PHE A 229 14.50 14.19 2.11
C PHE A 229 15.75 13.74 1.34
N VAL A 230 15.62 12.77 0.43
CA VAL A 230 16.73 12.33 -0.42
C VAL A 230 17.27 13.47 -1.27
N ALA A 231 16.42 14.31 -1.86
CA ALA A 231 16.85 15.46 -2.66
C ALA A 231 17.68 16.45 -1.86
N VAL A 232 17.42 16.60 -0.54
CA VAL A 232 18.20 17.52 0.33
C VAL A 232 19.53 16.93 0.77
N ILE A 233 19.61 15.60 1.06
CA ILE A 233 20.85 14.98 1.55
C ILE A 233 21.77 14.45 0.43
N ALA A 234 21.26 14.37 -0.81
CA ALA A 234 22.02 13.84 -1.94
C ALA A 234 23.10 14.85 -2.38
N VAL A 235 24.35 14.42 -2.40
CA VAL A 235 25.48 15.20 -2.93
C VAL A 235 25.25 15.55 -4.41
N ARG A 236 24.69 14.61 -5.17
CA ARG A 236 24.26 14.80 -6.58
C ARG A 236 22.74 14.80 -6.62
N GLN A 237 22.15 15.97 -6.59
CA GLN A 237 20.71 16.15 -6.62
C GLN A 237 20.06 15.54 -7.87
N GLU A 238 20.77 15.51 -8.99
CA GLU A 238 20.37 14.86 -10.25
C GLU A 238 20.03 13.37 -10.07
N LEU A 239 20.70 12.69 -9.12
CA LEU A 239 20.50 11.26 -8.84
C LEU A 239 19.44 11.00 -7.75
N ALA A 240 18.80 12.03 -7.21
CA ALA A 240 17.85 11.88 -6.11
C ALA A 240 16.71 10.90 -6.44
N GLY A 241 16.19 10.93 -7.67
CA GLY A 241 15.16 9.99 -8.15
C GLY A 241 15.65 8.55 -8.13
N ILE A 242 16.88 8.29 -8.61
CA ILE A 242 17.50 6.96 -8.60
C ILE A 242 17.70 6.46 -7.16
N TYR A 243 18.24 7.30 -6.28
CA TYR A 243 18.46 6.96 -4.88
C TYR A 243 17.15 6.67 -4.15
N THR A 244 16.12 7.47 -4.39
CA THR A 244 14.79 7.23 -3.84
C THR A 244 14.20 5.93 -4.37
N GLY A 245 14.32 5.69 -5.67
CA GLY A 245 13.88 4.47 -6.32
C GLY A 245 14.55 3.23 -5.72
N LEU A 246 15.86 3.28 -5.49
CA LEU A 246 16.61 2.22 -4.81
C LEU A 246 16.13 2.02 -3.36
N ALA A 247 15.99 3.11 -2.60
CA ALA A 247 15.56 3.04 -1.21
C ALA A 247 14.17 2.38 -1.07
N ILE A 248 13.20 2.78 -1.90
CA ILE A 248 11.84 2.23 -1.88
C ILE A 248 11.83 0.81 -2.45
N GLY A 249 12.53 0.57 -3.56
CA GLY A 249 12.56 -0.71 -4.25
C GLY A 249 13.19 -1.81 -3.41
N LEU A 250 14.37 -1.57 -2.84
CA LEU A 250 15.05 -2.53 -1.96
C LEU A 250 14.26 -2.80 -0.67
N ALA A 251 13.69 -1.76 -0.04
CA ALA A 251 12.85 -1.94 1.13
C ALA A 251 11.59 -2.77 0.81
N SER A 252 10.97 -2.56 -0.35
CA SER A 252 9.81 -3.33 -0.80
C SER A 252 10.17 -4.78 -1.11
N ALA A 253 11.30 -5.02 -1.78
CA ALA A 253 11.81 -6.36 -2.05
C ALA A 253 12.13 -7.12 -0.76
N ALA A 254 12.84 -6.46 0.17
CA ALA A 254 13.18 -7.00 1.47
C ALA A 254 11.93 -7.35 2.29
N GLY A 255 10.93 -6.45 2.30
CA GLY A 255 9.65 -6.67 2.97
C GLY A 255 8.83 -7.81 2.36
N THR A 256 8.89 -7.96 1.05
CA THR A 256 8.24 -9.08 0.35
C THR A 256 8.88 -10.42 0.74
N PHE A 257 10.20 -10.48 0.70
CA PHE A 257 10.96 -11.69 1.11
C PHE A 257 10.70 -12.04 2.57
N SER A 258 10.87 -11.08 3.47
CA SER A 258 10.66 -11.29 4.90
C SER A 258 9.22 -11.63 5.24
N GLY A 259 8.25 -11.07 4.52
CA GLY A 259 6.82 -11.36 4.70
C GLY A 259 6.49 -12.83 4.47
N VAL A 260 7.11 -13.48 3.50
CA VAL A 260 6.96 -14.92 3.26
C VAL A 260 7.59 -15.74 4.39
N VAL A 261 8.81 -15.38 4.82
CA VAL A 261 9.54 -16.10 5.88
C VAL A 261 8.86 -15.92 7.22
N LEU A 262 8.56 -14.68 7.61
CA LEU A 262 7.94 -14.34 8.89
C LEU A 262 6.46 -14.73 8.94
N GLY A 263 5.78 -14.79 7.80
CA GLY A 263 4.44 -15.37 7.70
C GLY A 263 4.43 -16.84 8.07
N ARG A 264 5.36 -17.64 7.51
CA ARG A 264 5.53 -19.06 7.90
C ARG A 264 5.93 -19.23 9.37
N LEU A 265 6.74 -18.31 9.87
CA LEU A 265 7.14 -18.30 11.28
C LEU A 265 5.93 -18.00 12.18
N THR A 266 5.02 -17.11 11.76
CA THR A 266 3.77 -16.81 12.47
C THR A 266 2.90 -18.06 12.66
N ASP A 267 2.86 -18.95 11.67
CA ASP A 267 2.10 -20.19 11.76
C ASP A 267 2.73 -21.19 12.76
N ARG A 268 4.05 -21.12 12.97
CA ARG A 268 4.78 -22.02 13.86
C ARG A 268 4.84 -21.53 15.31
N VAL A 269 5.19 -20.26 15.51
CA VAL A 269 5.43 -19.70 16.86
C VAL A 269 4.30 -18.83 17.39
N GLY A 270 3.28 -18.59 16.55
CA GLY A 270 2.13 -17.74 16.87
C GLY A 270 2.32 -16.28 16.44
N GLU A 271 1.20 -15.53 16.41
CA GLU A 271 1.15 -14.17 15.92
C GLU A 271 1.80 -13.14 16.85
N LYS A 272 1.71 -13.32 18.17
CA LYS A 272 2.21 -12.34 19.15
C LYS A 272 3.72 -12.13 19.09
N PRO A 273 4.60 -13.16 19.20
CA PRO A 273 6.03 -12.94 19.16
C PRO A 273 6.51 -12.36 17.83
N VAL A 274 5.96 -12.83 16.70
CA VAL A 274 6.35 -12.31 15.38
C VAL A 274 5.94 -10.84 15.24
N LEU A 275 4.72 -10.47 15.64
CA LEU A 275 4.25 -9.08 15.62
C LEU A 275 5.14 -8.17 16.47
N VAL A 276 5.38 -8.55 17.73
CA VAL A 276 6.12 -7.71 18.69
C VAL A 276 7.58 -7.54 18.26
N ILE A 277 8.25 -8.62 17.86
CA ILE A 277 9.66 -8.56 17.42
C ILE A 277 9.77 -7.77 16.12
N SER A 278 8.89 -8.01 15.15
CA SER A 278 8.90 -7.28 13.86
C SER A 278 8.61 -5.78 14.05
N ALA A 279 7.63 -5.42 14.88
CA ALA A 279 7.31 -4.04 15.16
C ALA A 279 8.42 -3.32 15.93
N LEU A 280 9.02 -4.00 16.94
CA LEU A 280 10.16 -3.47 17.69
C LEU A 280 11.36 -3.23 16.77
N ALA A 281 11.73 -4.23 15.96
CA ALA A 281 12.84 -4.09 15.02
C ALA A 281 12.58 -2.94 14.03
N THR A 282 11.34 -2.78 13.54
CA THR A 282 10.96 -1.66 12.69
C THR A 282 11.14 -0.32 13.39
N ALA A 283 10.71 -0.18 14.65
CA ALA A 283 10.92 1.03 15.44
C ALA A 283 12.41 1.32 15.64
N VAL A 284 13.20 0.30 15.99
CA VAL A 284 14.65 0.39 16.20
C VAL A 284 15.37 0.87 14.94
N PHE A 285 14.95 0.44 13.75
CA PHE A 285 15.57 0.90 12.50
C PHE A 285 15.06 2.26 12.01
N TYR A 286 13.85 2.69 12.39
CA TYR A 286 13.39 4.06 12.10
C TYR A 286 14.11 5.13 12.93
N LEU A 287 14.45 4.85 14.19
CA LEU A 287 15.09 5.81 15.07
C LEU A 287 16.43 6.33 14.53
N PRO A 288 17.39 5.49 14.08
CA PRO A 288 18.63 5.97 13.50
C PRO A 288 18.43 6.78 12.19
N MET A 289 17.33 6.56 11.46
CA MET A 289 17.05 7.34 10.24
C MET A 289 16.90 8.84 10.52
N THR A 290 16.60 9.24 11.75
CA THR A 290 16.57 10.66 12.16
C THR A 290 17.94 11.33 12.12
N PHE A 291 19.02 10.56 12.18
CA PHE A 291 20.40 11.06 12.22
C PHE A 291 21.15 10.85 10.91
N VAL A 292 20.49 10.30 9.89
CA VAL A 292 21.10 10.04 8.58
C VAL A 292 21.56 11.34 7.94
N THR A 293 22.78 11.33 7.43
CA THR A 293 23.42 12.43 6.71
C THR A 293 23.75 12.07 5.26
N GLU A 294 23.82 10.78 4.94
CA GLU A 294 24.18 10.29 3.62
C GLU A 294 23.14 9.31 3.07
N VAL A 295 22.99 9.31 1.76
CA VAL A 295 21.98 8.51 1.06
C VAL A 295 22.15 7.01 1.29
N TRP A 296 23.38 6.49 1.30
CA TRP A 296 23.61 5.06 1.51
C TRP A 296 23.13 4.56 2.88
N GLN A 297 23.29 5.38 3.93
CA GLN A 297 22.77 5.07 5.28
C GLN A 297 21.25 4.93 5.24
N LEU A 298 20.57 5.86 4.53
CA LEU A 298 19.14 5.83 4.34
C LEU A 298 18.69 4.57 3.60
N VAL A 299 19.37 4.21 2.50
CA VAL A 299 19.04 3.01 1.71
C VAL A 299 19.17 1.75 2.57
N VAL A 300 20.26 1.61 3.32
CA VAL A 300 20.49 0.46 4.21
C VAL A 300 19.42 0.39 5.30
N LEU A 301 19.19 1.47 6.02
CA LEU A 301 18.21 1.51 7.11
C LEU A 301 16.79 1.27 6.60
N ASN A 302 16.40 1.87 5.47
CA ASN A 302 15.09 1.65 4.88
C ASN A 302 14.89 0.21 4.42
N THR A 303 15.95 -0.44 3.93
CA THR A 303 15.94 -1.88 3.59
C THR A 303 15.73 -2.75 4.83
N LEU A 304 16.39 -2.41 5.95
CA LEU A 304 16.21 -3.08 7.24
C LEU A 304 14.80 -2.86 7.81
N VAL A 305 14.24 -1.67 7.66
CA VAL A 305 12.82 -1.39 7.96
C VAL A 305 11.92 -2.26 7.10
N GLY A 306 12.20 -2.39 5.80
CA GLY A 306 11.47 -3.30 4.91
C GLY A 306 11.48 -4.74 5.40
N LEU A 307 12.67 -5.28 5.74
CA LEU A 307 12.82 -6.63 6.31
C LEU A 307 12.00 -6.80 7.59
N SER A 308 12.04 -5.83 8.48
CA SER A 308 11.38 -5.92 9.78
C SER A 308 9.86 -5.85 9.66
N VAL A 309 9.34 -4.90 8.87
CA VAL A 309 7.89 -4.66 8.74
C VAL A 309 7.17 -5.82 8.03
N GLY A 310 7.90 -6.64 7.26
CA GLY A 310 7.33 -7.77 6.53
C GLY A 310 6.60 -8.78 7.41
N GLY A 311 6.95 -8.91 8.70
CA GLY A 311 6.26 -9.79 9.65
C GLY A 311 5.00 -9.18 10.29
N VAL A 312 4.86 -7.86 10.31
CA VAL A 312 3.78 -7.17 11.03
C VAL A 312 2.41 -7.49 10.42
N LEU A 313 2.28 -7.32 9.10
CA LEU A 313 0.99 -7.51 8.43
C LEU A 313 0.50 -8.96 8.41
N PRO A 314 1.35 -9.98 8.10
CA PRO A 314 0.96 -11.38 8.21
C PRO A 314 0.54 -11.78 9.62
N ALA A 315 1.26 -11.32 10.65
CA ALA A 315 0.90 -11.61 12.05
C ALA A 315 -0.49 -11.06 12.40
N ILE A 316 -0.81 -9.82 12.03
CA ILE A 316 -2.15 -9.25 12.25
C ILE A 316 -3.22 -9.99 11.43
N SER A 317 -2.92 -10.37 10.18
CA SER A 317 -3.84 -11.15 9.36
C SER A 317 -4.15 -12.52 9.96
N ALA A 318 -3.13 -13.21 10.47
CA ALA A 318 -3.30 -14.48 11.19
C ALA A 318 -4.14 -14.31 12.45
N MET A 319 -3.91 -13.22 13.21
CA MET A 319 -4.70 -12.88 14.38
C MET A 319 -6.19 -12.66 14.05
N LEU A 320 -6.51 -11.96 12.96
CA LEU A 320 -7.88 -11.75 12.51
C LEU A 320 -8.51 -13.07 12.06
N ALA A 321 -7.80 -13.86 11.25
CA ALA A 321 -8.31 -15.14 10.74
C ALA A 321 -8.62 -16.16 11.85
N ARG A 322 -7.84 -16.17 12.95
CA ARG A 322 -8.08 -17.06 14.10
C ARG A 322 -9.22 -16.63 15.01
N ARG A 323 -9.65 -15.36 14.95
CA ARG A 323 -10.67 -14.79 15.84
C ARG A 323 -12.01 -14.55 15.19
N THR A 324 -12.09 -14.67 13.87
CA THR A 324 -13.31 -14.46 13.11
C THR A 324 -13.76 -15.75 12.44
N ASP A 325 -15.08 -15.91 12.29
CA ASP A 325 -15.65 -17.06 11.59
C ASP A 325 -15.27 -17.02 10.09
N PRO A 326 -14.88 -18.15 9.48
CA PRO A 326 -14.59 -18.22 8.06
C PRO A 326 -15.75 -17.72 7.15
N SER A 327 -17.00 -17.82 7.62
CA SER A 327 -18.16 -17.28 6.91
C SER A 327 -18.20 -15.75 6.85
N GLU A 328 -17.50 -15.07 7.77
CA GLU A 328 -17.39 -13.61 7.86
C GLU A 328 -16.16 -13.05 7.11
N ALA A 329 -15.35 -13.91 6.48
CA ALA A 329 -14.09 -13.53 5.84
C ALA A 329 -14.27 -12.34 4.87
N GLY A 330 -15.34 -12.30 4.08
CA GLY A 330 -15.63 -11.17 3.19
C GLY A 330 -15.82 -9.85 3.93
N THR A 331 -16.49 -9.88 5.08
CA THR A 331 -16.69 -8.69 5.94
C THR A 331 -15.40 -8.24 6.57
N VAL A 332 -14.59 -9.17 7.07
CA VAL A 332 -13.27 -8.92 7.68
C VAL A 332 -12.31 -8.30 6.67
N TYR A 333 -12.17 -8.88 5.47
CA TYR A 333 -11.31 -8.32 4.41
C TYR A 333 -11.81 -6.98 3.88
N GLY A 334 -13.14 -6.78 3.82
CA GLY A 334 -13.72 -5.50 3.44
C GLY A 334 -13.39 -4.40 4.45
N LEU A 335 -13.54 -4.66 5.74
CA LEU A 335 -13.17 -3.75 6.82
C LEU A 335 -11.65 -3.48 6.83
N ASP A 336 -10.86 -4.51 6.62
CA ASP A 336 -9.40 -4.42 6.50
C ASP A 336 -8.95 -3.47 5.39
N THR A 337 -9.54 -3.60 4.22
CA THR A 337 -9.26 -2.72 3.07
C THR A 337 -9.65 -1.27 3.38
N SER A 338 -10.76 -1.05 4.08
CA SER A 338 -11.23 0.28 4.47
C SER A 338 -10.30 0.93 5.47
N ILE A 339 -9.85 0.19 6.49
CA ILE A 339 -8.89 0.66 7.50
C ILE A 339 -7.54 0.99 6.85
N GLY A 340 -7.04 0.13 5.97
CA GLY A 340 -5.82 0.39 5.21
C GLY A 340 -5.94 1.62 4.29
N SER A 341 -7.11 1.87 3.71
CA SER A 341 -7.35 3.06 2.89
C SER A 341 -7.43 4.33 3.73
N ALA A 342 -8.08 4.27 4.90
CA ALA A 342 -8.11 5.38 5.85
C ALA A 342 -6.70 5.76 6.33
N SER A 343 -5.87 4.76 6.64
CA SER A 343 -4.45 5.00 7.01
C SER A 343 -3.69 5.69 5.88
N ARG A 344 -3.83 5.21 4.64
CA ARG A 344 -3.18 5.82 3.46
C ARG A 344 -3.67 7.23 3.18
N ALA A 345 -4.92 7.55 3.49
CA ALA A 345 -5.47 8.90 3.34
C ALA A 345 -4.94 9.86 4.41
N LEU A 346 -4.81 9.39 5.65
CA LEU A 346 -4.39 10.21 6.79
C LEU A 346 -2.87 10.37 6.89
N ALA A 347 -2.10 9.35 6.51
CA ALA A 347 -0.66 9.33 6.70
C ALA A 347 0.07 10.52 6.06
N PRO A 348 -0.19 10.91 4.80
CA PRO A 348 0.47 12.07 4.20
C PRO A 348 0.10 13.39 4.89
N LEU A 349 -1.15 13.51 5.37
CA LEU A 349 -1.61 14.70 6.09
C LEU A 349 -0.94 14.83 7.46
N VAL A 350 -0.84 13.73 8.20
CA VAL A 350 -0.14 13.69 9.49
C VAL A 350 1.35 14.01 9.29
N ALA A 351 1.99 13.41 8.31
CA ALA A 351 3.38 13.68 7.99
C ALA A 351 3.59 15.14 7.53
N GLY A 352 2.70 15.67 6.68
CA GLY A 352 2.71 17.07 6.28
C GLY A 352 2.55 18.02 7.45
N ALA A 353 1.64 17.73 8.39
CA ALA A 353 1.50 18.51 9.62
C ALA A 353 2.79 18.50 10.46
N ILE A 354 3.45 17.34 10.59
CA ILE A 354 4.74 17.24 11.30
C ILE A 354 5.80 18.13 10.63
N VAL A 355 5.90 18.08 9.29
CA VAL A 355 6.88 18.87 8.54
C VAL A 355 6.61 20.37 8.63
N THR A 356 5.34 20.79 8.80
CA THR A 356 4.96 22.21 8.90
C THR A 356 4.96 22.77 10.33
N LEU A 357 5.35 21.99 11.34
CA LEU A 357 5.47 22.48 12.73
C LEU A 357 6.49 23.61 12.89
N THR A 358 7.43 23.74 11.96
CA THR A 358 8.39 24.82 11.89
C THR A 358 8.13 25.69 10.66
N SER A 359 8.55 26.96 10.73
CA SER A 359 8.22 27.98 9.72
C SER A 359 8.92 27.77 8.36
N THR A 360 10.00 26.98 8.33
CA THR A 360 10.78 26.70 7.11
C THR A 360 11.08 25.21 7.03
N PRO A 361 10.42 24.46 6.12
CA PRO A 361 10.74 23.05 5.92
C PRO A 361 12.19 22.84 5.49
N GLY A 362 12.91 22.00 6.21
CA GLY A 362 14.31 21.67 5.95
C GLY A 362 14.63 20.22 6.30
N VAL A 363 15.93 19.90 6.37
CA VAL A 363 16.40 18.53 6.69
C VAL A 363 15.83 18.02 8.01
N THR A 364 15.77 18.88 9.02
CA THR A 364 15.35 18.55 10.39
C THR A 364 13.88 18.15 10.44
N GLU A 365 13.03 18.84 9.70
CA GLU A 365 11.58 18.61 9.68
C GLU A 365 11.22 17.26 9.04
N TYR A 366 11.88 16.88 7.95
CA TYR A 366 11.71 15.55 7.36
C TYR A 366 12.17 14.43 8.31
N ARG A 367 13.19 14.68 9.15
CA ARG A 367 13.67 13.73 10.17
C ARG A 367 12.60 13.42 11.23
N TYR A 368 11.76 14.39 11.58
CA TYR A 368 10.65 14.15 12.51
C TYR A 368 9.60 13.17 11.97
N VAL A 369 9.47 13.01 10.65
CA VAL A 369 8.59 11.99 10.06
C VAL A 369 9.12 10.59 10.35
N PHE A 370 10.45 10.37 10.30
CA PHE A 370 11.05 9.09 10.70
C PHE A 370 10.83 8.81 12.19
N LEU A 371 11.03 9.82 13.03
CA LEU A 371 10.77 9.70 14.47
C LEU A 371 9.30 9.36 14.73
N GLY A 372 8.37 10.06 14.09
CA GLY A 372 6.93 9.78 14.19
C GLY A 372 6.58 8.35 13.78
N SER A 373 7.17 7.86 12.67
CA SER A 373 6.99 6.47 12.23
C SER A 373 7.55 5.49 13.26
N GLY A 374 8.74 5.75 13.79
CA GLY A 374 9.36 4.93 14.85
C GLY A 374 8.49 4.85 16.09
N VAL A 375 7.94 5.99 16.55
CA VAL A 375 7.03 6.06 17.70
C VAL A 375 5.75 5.26 17.45
N LEU A 376 5.17 5.34 16.24
CA LEU A 376 3.98 4.54 15.90
C LEU A 376 4.27 3.04 15.95
N PHE A 377 5.41 2.58 15.45
CA PHE A 377 5.81 1.17 15.57
C PHE A 377 6.15 0.76 17.00
N LEU A 378 6.68 1.66 17.82
CA LEU A 378 6.85 1.43 19.25
C LEU A 378 5.50 1.26 19.96
N ILE A 379 4.48 2.07 19.60
CA ILE A 379 3.11 1.91 20.10
C ILE A 379 2.55 0.55 19.68
N VAL A 380 2.75 0.11 18.43
CA VAL A 380 2.34 -1.24 17.98
C VAL A 380 3.01 -2.32 18.82
N THR A 381 4.32 -2.17 19.11
CA THR A 381 5.08 -3.09 19.93
C THR A 381 4.51 -3.18 21.35
N LEU A 382 4.32 -2.06 22.01
CA LEU A 382 3.84 -2.00 23.40
C LEU A 382 2.41 -2.54 23.52
N LEU A 383 1.51 -2.12 22.65
CA LEU A 383 0.13 -2.62 22.61
C LEU A 383 0.07 -4.11 22.30
N GLY A 384 0.89 -4.60 21.37
CA GLY A 384 1.00 -6.00 21.04
C GLY A 384 1.57 -6.84 22.18
N ALA A 385 2.59 -6.36 22.86
CA ALA A 385 3.19 -7.03 24.00
C ALA A 385 2.23 -7.13 25.19
N TRP A 386 1.52 -6.04 25.51
CA TRP A 386 0.69 -5.93 26.69
C TRP A 386 -0.70 -6.53 26.53
N ARG A 387 -1.39 -6.25 25.43
CA ARG A 387 -2.82 -6.58 25.24
C ARG A 387 -3.05 -7.94 24.59
N LEU A 388 -2.08 -8.50 23.87
CA LEU A 388 -2.26 -9.81 23.26
C LEU A 388 -2.00 -10.92 24.28
N PRO A 389 -2.85 -11.97 24.32
CA PRO A 389 -2.60 -13.14 25.17
C PRO A 389 -1.29 -13.82 24.77
N LYS A 390 -0.66 -14.49 25.73
CA LYS A 390 0.49 -15.37 25.45
C LYS A 390 0.08 -16.46 24.45
N PRO A 391 1.00 -16.94 23.60
CA PRO A 391 0.74 -18.09 22.75
C PRO A 391 0.22 -19.24 23.63
N GLN A 392 -0.91 -19.83 23.26
CA GLN A 392 -1.31 -21.10 23.88
C GLN A 392 -0.29 -22.15 23.43
N GLU A 393 0.42 -22.75 24.37
CA GLU A 393 1.17 -23.99 24.11
C GLU A 393 0.19 -24.98 23.47
N LYS A 394 0.52 -25.48 22.27
CA LYS A 394 -0.22 -26.60 21.70
C LYS A 394 -0.27 -27.69 22.73
N SER A 395 -1.45 -28.02 23.27
CA SER A 395 -1.64 -29.22 24.04
C SER A 395 -1.08 -30.39 23.24
N PRO A 396 -0.24 -31.25 23.83
CA PRO A 396 0.25 -32.42 23.15
C PRO A 396 -0.99 -33.17 22.62
N GLU A 397 -0.99 -33.51 21.32
CA GLU A 397 -2.03 -34.29 20.67
C GLU A 397 -2.30 -35.52 21.57
N GLN A 398 -3.53 -35.63 22.06
CA GLN A 398 -3.96 -36.88 22.68
C GLN A 398 -3.78 -37.98 21.65
N PRO A 399 -3.04 -39.05 21.96
CA PRO A 399 -2.92 -40.17 21.03
C PRO A 399 -4.31 -40.69 20.74
N THR A 400 -4.65 -40.67 19.45
CA THR A 400 -5.86 -41.33 18.92
C THR A 400 -5.72 -42.81 19.29
N HIS A 401 -6.49 -43.25 20.27
CA HIS A 401 -6.69 -44.68 20.55
C HIS A 401 -7.48 -45.25 19.35
N GLU A 402 -6.81 -45.96 18.47
CA GLU A 402 -7.41 -46.98 17.61
C GLU A 402 -7.91 -48.16 18.40
#